data_8cd01c6ca28768ea04dde2aeefe57497
#
_entry.id   8cd01c6ca28768ea04dde2aeefe57497
#
_cell.length_a   1.000
_cell.length_b   1.000
_cell.length_c   1.000
_cell.angle_alpha   90.00
_cell.angle_beta   90.00
_cell.angle_gamma   90.00
#
_symmetry.space_group_name_H-M   'P 1'
#
loop_
_entity.id
_entity.type
_entity.pdbx_description
1 polymer ?
#
loop_
_entity_poly.entity_id
_entity_poly.type
_entity_poly.pdbx_seq_one_letter_code
_entity_poly.pdbx_strand_id
1 'polypeptide(L)'
;MVFQVIVPRQLRDFEVGRHRLQFLYQTPSAFSQVNLPKRLDQIKSDEGFASVAGVELTLLDSARYFHKTGGISGVAQIAKDIGAKSHPLALAKVAEVYENSSVRRLGYLLDRAGHRRQAKALEPFAKKAKTPVPLNPAVKPLIAALAGPDQGNSKWKLLINEPVEVDA
;
A
#
# COMPACT_ATOMS: atom_id res chain seq x y z
N MET A 1 -8.52 -9.39 -17.49
CA MET A 1 -7.50 -9.19 -16.42
C MET A 1 -7.05 -7.73 -16.46
N VAL A 2 -6.84 -7.10 -15.31
CA VAL A 2 -6.34 -5.71 -15.21
C VAL A 2 -4.87 -5.75 -14.80
N PHE A 3 -4.02 -5.09 -15.56
CA PHE A 3 -2.62 -4.87 -15.22
C PHE A 3 -2.44 -3.43 -14.77
N GLN A 4 -1.86 -3.22 -13.61
CA GLN A 4 -1.52 -1.90 -13.10
C GLN A 4 -0.06 -1.59 -13.40
N VAL A 5 0.18 -0.45 -14.03
CA VAL A 5 1.51 -0.02 -14.46
C VAL A 5 1.80 1.37 -13.88
N ILE A 6 2.81 1.45 -13.02
CA ILE A 6 3.25 2.74 -12.46
C ILE A 6 4.19 3.40 -13.46
N VAL A 7 3.91 4.67 -13.78
CA VAL A 7 4.64 5.43 -14.81
C VAL A 7 4.92 6.86 -14.34
N PRO A 8 6.07 7.46 -14.76
CA PRO A 8 6.44 8.83 -14.37
C PRO A 8 5.81 9.91 -15.26
N ARG A 9 4.77 9.58 -16.00
CA ARG A 9 3.99 10.49 -16.85
C ARG A 9 2.52 10.11 -16.85
N GLN A 10 1.66 11.06 -17.09
CA GLN A 10 0.22 10.78 -17.20
C GLN A 10 -0.06 10.06 -18.51
N LEU A 11 -0.65 8.87 -18.42
CA LEU A 11 -1.12 8.08 -19.55
C LEU A 11 -2.59 7.73 -19.33
N ARG A 12 -3.32 7.57 -20.42
CA ARG A 12 -4.69 7.06 -20.39
C ARG A 12 -4.67 5.54 -20.36
N ASP A 13 -5.57 4.95 -19.55
CA ASP A 13 -5.81 3.52 -19.57
C ASP A 13 -6.23 3.08 -20.98
N PHE A 14 -5.83 1.88 -21.38
CA PHE A 14 -6.29 1.30 -22.65
C PHE A 14 -6.48 -0.21 -22.54
N GLU A 15 -7.22 -0.76 -23.49
CA GLU A 15 -7.51 -2.18 -23.56
C GLU A 15 -6.79 -2.84 -24.72
N VAL A 16 -6.26 -4.04 -24.46
CA VAL A 16 -5.61 -4.90 -25.47
C VAL A 16 -6.23 -6.29 -25.37
N GLY A 17 -7.05 -6.63 -26.34
CA GLY A 17 -7.85 -7.87 -26.31
C GLY A 17 -8.75 -7.89 -25.07
N ARG A 18 -8.61 -8.90 -24.20
CA ARG A 18 -9.34 -9.02 -22.93
C ARG A 18 -8.57 -8.50 -21.73
N HIS A 19 -7.51 -7.76 -21.95
CA HIS A 19 -6.69 -7.17 -20.90
C HIS A 19 -6.84 -5.66 -20.88
N ARG A 20 -6.89 -5.09 -19.68
CA ARG A 20 -6.89 -3.65 -19.46
C ARG A 20 -5.57 -3.26 -18.80
N LEU A 21 -4.89 -2.27 -19.36
CA LEU A 21 -3.75 -1.61 -18.75
C LEU A 21 -4.24 -0.34 -18.05
N GLN A 22 -4.05 -0.30 -16.74
CA GLN A 22 -4.37 0.84 -15.91
C GLN A 22 -3.07 1.53 -15.49
N PHE A 23 -2.92 2.80 -15.86
CA PHE A 23 -1.72 3.56 -15.54
C PHE A 23 -1.88 4.35 -14.25
N LEU A 24 -0.93 4.17 -13.35
CA LEU A 24 -0.85 4.89 -12.07
C LEU A 24 0.30 5.90 -12.17
N TYR A 25 -0.04 7.17 -12.10
CA TYR A 25 0.96 8.23 -12.16
C TYR A 25 1.76 8.33 -10.86
N GLN A 26 3.06 8.39 -11.01
CA GLN A 26 4.00 8.73 -9.95
C GLN A 26 4.91 9.85 -10.48
N THR A 27 5.20 10.87 -9.66
CA THR A 27 6.10 11.94 -10.11
C THR A 27 7.46 11.38 -10.52
N PRO A 28 8.16 11.95 -11.51
CA PRO A 28 9.46 11.43 -11.96
C PRO A 28 10.48 11.27 -10.81
N SER A 29 10.51 12.22 -9.87
CA SER A 29 11.39 12.15 -8.70
C SER A 29 11.03 10.97 -7.79
N ALA A 30 9.76 10.78 -7.45
CA ALA A 30 9.31 9.66 -6.64
C ALA A 30 9.52 8.32 -7.38
N PHE A 31 9.22 8.27 -8.68
CA PHE A 31 9.41 7.08 -9.50
C PHE A 31 10.87 6.60 -9.49
N SER A 32 11.84 7.50 -9.67
CA SER A 32 13.26 7.17 -9.67
C SER A 32 13.77 6.71 -8.29
N GLN A 33 13.20 7.24 -7.21
CA GLN A 33 13.57 6.84 -5.84
C GLN A 33 12.97 5.49 -5.42
N VAL A 34 11.77 5.19 -5.93
CA VAL A 34 11.00 3.99 -5.55
C VAL A 34 11.42 2.79 -6.40
N ASN A 35 11.47 2.95 -7.72
CA ASN A 35 11.62 1.85 -8.68
C ASN A 35 13.10 1.49 -8.95
N LEU A 36 13.83 1.19 -7.89
CA LEU A 36 15.21 0.73 -8.00
C LEU A 36 15.26 -0.75 -8.46
N PRO A 37 16.23 -1.15 -9.31
CA PRO A 37 16.34 -2.52 -9.83
C PRO A 37 16.26 -3.61 -8.75
N LYS A 38 16.87 -3.38 -7.59
CA LYS A 38 16.85 -4.31 -6.43
C LYS A 38 15.49 -4.51 -5.77
N ARG A 39 14.50 -3.71 -6.14
CA ARG A 39 13.11 -3.78 -5.63
C ARG A 39 12.14 -4.33 -6.65
N LEU A 40 12.64 -4.66 -7.83
CA LEU A 40 11.87 -5.18 -8.97
C LEU A 40 12.32 -6.59 -9.28
N ASP A 41 11.35 -7.45 -9.54
CA ASP A 41 11.58 -8.77 -10.09
C ASP A 41 11.54 -8.72 -11.62
N GLN A 42 12.34 -9.55 -12.28
CA GLN A 42 12.34 -9.67 -13.72
C GLN A 42 11.58 -10.93 -14.12
N ILE A 43 10.48 -10.75 -14.83
CA ILE A 43 9.70 -11.86 -15.38
C ILE A 43 10.01 -11.99 -16.87
N LYS A 44 10.44 -13.18 -17.28
CA LYS A 44 10.67 -13.47 -18.69
C LYS A 44 9.33 -13.62 -19.42
N SER A 45 9.21 -13.00 -20.56
CA SER A 45 8.11 -13.15 -21.52
C SER A 45 8.66 -13.54 -22.89
N ASP A 46 7.81 -13.85 -23.83
CA ASP A 46 8.20 -14.17 -25.21
C ASP A 46 8.87 -12.98 -25.92
N GLU A 47 8.52 -11.77 -25.53
CA GLU A 47 9.05 -10.51 -26.07
C GLU A 47 10.25 -9.93 -25.28
N GLY A 48 10.71 -10.65 -24.22
CA GLY A 48 11.82 -10.20 -23.38
C GLY A 48 11.53 -10.25 -21.90
N PHE A 49 12.00 -9.26 -21.13
CA PHE A 49 11.80 -9.18 -19.68
C PHE A 49 10.89 -8.03 -19.31
N ALA A 50 9.94 -8.31 -18.40
CA ALA A 50 9.13 -7.30 -17.75
C ALA A 50 9.61 -7.08 -16.32
N SER A 51 9.73 -5.82 -15.90
CA SER A 51 10.00 -5.46 -14.51
C SER A 51 8.71 -5.43 -13.72
N VAL A 52 8.62 -6.22 -12.66
CA VAL A 52 7.45 -6.35 -11.80
C VAL A 52 7.84 -5.96 -10.37
N ALA A 53 6.96 -5.27 -9.67
CA ALA A 53 7.18 -4.92 -8.27
C ALA A 53 7.41 -6.17 -7.40
N GLY A 54 8.50 -6.18 -6.63
CA GLY A 54 8.71 -7.17 -5.59
C GLY A 54 7.68 -7.02 -4.45
N VAL A 55 7.69 -7.94 -3.50
CA VAL A 55 6.66 -8.02 -2.43
C VAL A 55 6.57 -6.73 -1.62
N GLU A 56 7.69 -6.16 -1.20
CA GLU A 56 7.72 -4.93 -0.39
C GLU A 56 7.15 -3.74 -1.15
N LEU A 57 7.49 -3.61 -2.43
CA LEU A 57 6.95 -2.58 -3.30
C LEU A 57 5.45 -2.77 -3.52
N THR A 58 5.01 -3.99 -3.80
CA THR A 58 3.59 -4.32 -3.99
C THR A 58 2.76 -3.95 -2.76
N LEU A 59 3.24 -4.25 -1.56
CA LEU A 59 2.56 -3.90 -0.31
C LEU A 59 2.42 -2.37 -0.14
N LEU A 60 3.48 -1.62 -0.39
CA LEU A 60 3.46 -0.16 -0.23
C LEU A 60 2.69 0.55 -1.34
N ASP A 61 2.81 0.09 -2.59
CA ASP A 61 2.02 0.60 -3.71
C ASP A 61 0.53 0.34 -3.50
N SER A 62 0.15 -0.84 -3.04
CA SER A 62 -1.25 -1.13 -2.73
C SER A 62 -1.81 -0.19 -1.67
N ALA A 63 -1.05 0.09 -0.60
CA ALA A 63 -1.45 1.01 0.44
C ALA A 63 -1.51 2.48 -0.03
N ARG A 64 -0.67 2.87 -0.98
CA ARG A 64 -0.67 4.19 -1.61
C ARG A 64 -1.83 4.36 -2.58
N TYR A 65 -2.03 3.40 -3.46
CA TYR A 65 -3.06 3.40 -4.50
C TYR A 65 -4.28 2.57 -4.11
N PHE A 66 -4.63 2.54 -2.81
CA PHE A 66 -5.71 1.69 -2.28
C PHE A 66 -7.02 1.83 -3.06
N HIS A 67 -7.36 3.03 -3.56
CA HIS A 67 -8.55 3.28 -4.37
C HIS A 67 -8.54 2.54 -5.74
N LYS A 68 -7.39 2.03 -6.16
CA LYS A 68 -7.22 1.22 -7.37
C LYS A 68 -7.05 -0.27 -7.08
N THR A 69 -6.97 -0.64 -5.80
CA THR A 69 -6.72 -2.02 -5.34
C THR A 69 -7.89 -2.60 -4.53
N GLY A 70 -9.10 -2.14 -4.79
CA GLY A 70 -10.29 -2.62 -4.07
C GLY A 70 -10.54 -1.95 -2.72
N GLY A 71 -10.05 -0.72 -2.54
CA GLY A 71 -10.20 0.03 -1.29
C GLY A 71 -9.30 -0.49 -0.18
N ILE A 72 -9.58 -0.08 1.05
CA ILE A 72 -8.80 -0.49 2.23
C ILE A 72 -8.91 -2.00 2.49
N SER A 73 -10.08 -2.59 2.27
CA SER A 73 -10.28 -4.05 2.42
C SER A 73 -9.47 -4.84 1.38
N GLY A 74 -9.37 -4.35 0.13
CA GLY A 74 -8.49 -4.93 -0.88
C GLY A 74 -7.01 -4.91 -0.47
N VAL A 75 -6.54 -3.79 0.10
CA VAL A 75 -5.17 -3.71 0.63
C VAL A 75 -4.99 -4.64 1.84
N ALA A 76 -6.00 -4.78 2.70
CA ALA A 76 -5.97 -5.69 3.84
C ALA A 76 -5.86 -7.15 3.38
N GLN A 77 -6.57 -7.53 2.32
CA GLN A 77 -6.45 -8.85 1.71
C GLN A 77 -5.05 -9.10 1.17
N ILE A 78 -4.49 -8.15 0.41
CA ILE A 78 -3.11 -8.23 -0.10
C ILE A 78 -2.11 -8.35 1.07
N ALA A 79 -2.28 -7.55 2.13
CA ALA A 79 -1.43 -7.63 3.32
C ALA A 79 -1.51 -9.01 4.00
N LYS A 80 -2.71 -9.62 4.06
CA LYS A 80 -2.91 -10.99 4.59
C LYS A 80 -2.18 -12.02 3.73
N ASP A 81 -2.34 -11.95 2.40
CA ASP A 81 -1.90 -12.99 1.47
C ASP A 81 -0.38 -13.02 1.27
N ILE A 82 0.23 -11.86 1.19
CA ILE A 82 1.66 -11.76 0.87
C ILE A 82 2.52 -11.10 1.95
N GLY A 83 1.92 -10.53 2.99
CA GLY A 83 2.65 -9.80 4.03
C GLY A 83 3.76 -10.63 4.69
N ALA A 84 3.51 -11.91 4.98
CA ALA A 84 4.50 -12.82 5.57
C ALA A 84 5.73 -13.06 4.68
N LYS A 85 5.60 -12.88 3.35
CA LYS A 85 6.68 -13.08 2.38
C LYS A 85 7.66 -11.90 2.35
N SER A 86 7.26 -10.74 2.86
CA SER A 86 8.11 -9.55 2.86
C SER A 86 9.19 -9.65 3.95
N HIS A 87 10.39 -9.18 3.60
CA HIS A 87 11.48 -9.08 4.58
C HIS A 87 11.36 -7.78 5.38
N PRO A 88 11.29 -7.81 6.73
CA PRO A 88 11.02 -6.61 7.54
C PRO A 88 11.97 -5.44 7.31
N LEU A 89 13.28 -5.72 7.20
CA LEU A 89 14.28 -4.66 6.96
C LEU A 89 14.19 -4.08 5.54
N ALA A 90 13.91 -4.92 4.54
CA ALA A 90 13.69 -4.45 3.17
C ALA A 90 12.44 -3.59 3.10
N LEU A 91 11.34 -4.02 3.74
CA LEU A 91 10.10 -3.27 3.83
C LEU A 91 10.31 -1.88 4.46
N ALA A 92 11.05 -1.82 5.58
CA ALA A 92 11.38 -0.55 6.24
C ALA A 92 12.19 0.37 5.32
N LYS A 93 13.18 -0.16 4.60
CA LYS A 93 13.98 0.64 3.64
C LYS A 93 13.16 1.17 2.46
N VAL A 94 12.22 0.39 1.97
CA VAL A 94 11.30 0.87 0.92
C VAL A 94 10.36 1.94 1.49
N ALA A 95 9.87 1.75 2.71
CA ALA A 95 8.97 2.70 3.38
C ALA A 95 9.58 4.11 3.56
N GLU A 96 10.90 4.26 3.61
CA GLU A 96 11.57 5.56 3.73
C GLU A 96 11.26 6.53 2.59
N VAL A 97 10.90 6.02 1.42
CA VAL A 97 10.60 6.83 0.21
C VAL A 97 9.10 6.93 -0.09
N TYR A 98 8.25 6.45 0.82
CA TYR A 98 6.79 6.56 0.71
C TYR A 98 6.22 7.60 1.67
N GLU A 99 5.02 8.07 1.35
CA GLU A 99 4.27 8.96 2.25
C GLU A 99 4.01 8.26 3.59
N ASN A 100 4.28 8.96 4.67
CA ASN A 100 4.11 8.43 6.02
C ASN A 100 2.70 7.88 6.28
N SER A 101 1.66 8.49 5.71
CA SER A 101 0.27 8.02 5.83
C SER A 101 0.06 6.63 5.21
N SER A 102 0.66 6.37 4.05
CA SER A 102 0.59 5.06 3.38
C SER A 102 1.35 4.00 4.17
N VAL A 103 2.52 4.34 4.71
CA VAL A 103 3.31 3.44 5.57
C VAL A 103 2.53 3.05 6.84
N ARG A 104 1.89 4.02 7.49
CA ARG A 104 1.08 3.77 8.70
C ARG A 104 -0.14 2.91 8.39
N ARG A 105 -0.80 3.17 7.27
CA ARG A 105 -1.93 2.35 6.78
C ARG A 105 -1.51 0.91 6.58
N LEU A 106 -0.41 0.68 5.86
CA LEU A 106 0.12 -0.67 5.67
C LEU A 106 0.50 -1.33 7.00
N GLY A 107 1.19 -0.61 7.88
CA GLY A 107 1.56 -1.13 9.20
C GLY A 107 0.37 -1.61 10.02
N TYR A 108 -0.72 -0.83 10.03
CA TYR A 108 -1.97 -1.20 10.67
C TYR A 108 -2.58 -2.47 10.06
N LEU A 109 -2.61 -2.56 8.73
CA LEU A 109 -3.21 -3.71 8.04
C LEU A 109 -2.38 -4.99 8.22
N LEU A 110 -1.04 -4.89 8.22
CA LEU A 110 -0.14 -6.00 8.54
C LEU A 110 -0.31 -6.47 10.01
N ASP A 111 -0.50 -5.55 10.93
CA ASP A 111 -0.73 -5.86 12.34
C ASP A 111 -2.05 -6.61 12.52
N ARG A 112 -3.12 -6.16 11.86
CA ARG A 112 -4.41 -6.85 11.82
C ARG A 112 -4.32 -8.24 11.18
N ALA A 113 -3.52 -8.39 10.14
CA ALA A 113 -3.27 -9.67 9.46
C ALA A 113 -2.39 -10.63 10.28
N GLY A 114 -1.87 -10.20 11.44
CA GLY A 114 -1.02 -11.02 12.31
C GLY A 114 0.46 -11.03 11.91
N HIS A 115 0.87 -10.26 10.92
CA HIS A 115 2.26 -10.17 10.46
C HIS A 115 3.08 -9.21 11.35
N ARG A 116 3.19 -9.56 12.64
CA ARG A 116 3.77 -8.69 13.68
C ARG A 116 5.20 -8.25 13.42
N ARG A 117 6.03 -9.10 12.79
CA ARG A 117 7.44 -8.77 12.49
C ARG A 117 7.53 -7.65 11.45
N GLN A 118 6.72 -7.73 10.41
CA GLN A 118 6.64 -6.75 9.34
C GLN A 118 6.04 -5.43 9.85
N ALA A 119 4.94 -5.52 10.59
CA ALA A 119 4.32 -4.36 11.23
C ALA A 119 5.32 -3.65 12.16
N LYS A 120 6.04 -4.38 13.01
CA LYS A 120 7.05 -3.81 13.92
C LYS A 120 8.13 -2.99 13.18
N ALA A 121 8.53 -3.43 11.98
CA ALA A 121 9.52 -2.71 11.18
C ALA A 121 9.00 -1.34 10.70
N LEU A 122 7.68 -1.14 10.62
CA LEU A 122 7.04 0.12 10.23
C LEU A 122 6.65 1.02 11.42
N GLU A 123 6.69 0.54 12.65
CA GLU A 123 6.34 1.35 13.85
C GLU A 123 7.15 2.67 13.99
N PRO A 124 8.44 2.74 13.64
CA PRO A 124 9.19 3.99 13.72
C PRO A 124 8.57 5.13 12.90
N PHE A 125 7.92 4.81 11.77
CA PHE A 125 7.23 5.79 10.93
C PHE A 125 5.97 6.34 11.62
N ALA A 126 5.22 5.48 12.33
CA ALA A 126 4.08 5.91 13.11
C ALA A 126 4.50 6.78 14.30
N LYS A 127 5.60 6.44 14.98
CA LYS A 127 6.13 7.22 16.10
C LYS A 127 6.56 8.63 15.70
N LYS A 128 7.10 8.80 14.50
CA LYS A 128 7.51 10.11 13.95
C LYS A 128 6.33 11.00 13.59
N ALA A 129 5.15 10.45 13.37
CA ALA A 129 3.96 11.23 13.00
C ALA A 129 3.47 12.06 14.20
N LYS A 130 3.10 13.32 13.95
CA LYS A 130 2.59 14.23 15.00
C LYS A 130 1.08 14.10 15.16
N THR A 131 0.36 13.91 14.07
CA THR A 131 -1.11 13.91 14.04
C THR A 131 -1.68 12.61 13.48
N PRO A 132 -2.86 12.18 13.96
CA PRO A 132 -3.61 11.11 13.30
C PRO A 132 -4.05 11.51 11.90
N VAL A 133 -4.20 10.53 11.02
CA VAL A 133 -4.80 10.69 9.68
C VAL A 133 -5.87 9.61 9.47
N PRO A 134 -6.89 9.86 8.64
CA PRO A 134 -7.91 8.86 8.38
C PRO A 134 -7.30 7.62 7.70
N LEU A 135 -7.83 6.45 8.03
CA LEU A 135 -7.50 5.20 7.35
C LEU A 135 -7.85 5.33 5.87
N ASN A 136 -9.06 5.81 5.57
CA ASN A 136 -9.50 6.16 4.24
C ASN A 136 -9.79 7.67 4.14
N PRO A 137 -8.95 8.46 3.48
CA PRO A 137 -9.16 9.90 3.35
C PRO A 137 -10.37 10.28 2.48
N ALA A 138 -10.92 9.35 1.68
CA ALA A 138 -12.11 9.59 0.85
C ALA A 138 -13.41 9.44 1.63
N VAL A 139 -13.39 8.85 2.82
CA VAL A 139 -14.54 8.67 3.70
C VAL A 139 -14.54 9.77 4.74
N LYS A 140 -15.69 10.44 4.92
CA LYS A 140 -15.85 11.46 5.96
C LYS A 140 -15.59 10.84 7.34
N PRO A 141 -14.96 11.56 8.26
CA PRO A 141 -14.84 11.11 9.65
C PRO A 141 -16.23 10.81 10.22
N LEU A 142 -16.37 9.70 10.92
CA LEU A 142 -17.57 9.44 11.71
C LEU A 142 -17.71 10.59 12.73
N ILE A 143 -18.94 11.08 12.90
CA ILE A 143 -19.23 12.08 13.91
C ILE A 143 -18.79 11.52 15.27
N ALA A 144 -18.03 12.28 16.03
CA ALA A 144 -17.44 11.84 17.31
C ALA A 144 -18.45 11.21 18.28
N ALA A 145 -19.72 11.63 18.21
CA ALA A 145 -20.83 11.06 19.01
C ALA A 145 -21.24 9.64 18.58
N LEU A 146 -20.90 9.22 17.34
CA LEU A 146 -21.14 7.87 16.82
C LEU A 146 -19.86 7.04 16.81
N ALA A 147 -18.75 7.68 17.18
CA ALA A 147 -17.44 7.10 17.27
C ALA A 147 -17.38 6.23 18.54
N GLY A 148 -17.35 4.92 18.38
CA GLY A 148 -17.01 4.00 19.48
C GLY A 148 -15.59 4.27 20.01
N PRO A 149 -15.25 3.83 21.23
CA PRO A 149 -13.95 4.07 21.86
C PRO A 149 -12.74 3.54 21.05
N ASP A 150 -12.97 2.70 20.05
CA ASP A 150 -11.93 2.04 19.26
C ASP A 150 -11.60 2.73 17.91
N GLN A 151 -12.14 3.91 17.65
CA GLN A 151 -11.97 4.57 16.35
C GLN A 151 -10.60 5.20 16.11
N GLY A 152 -9.78 5.32 17.14
CA GLY A 152 -8.40 5.77 17.03
C GLY A 152 -7.44 4.63 17.25
N ASN A 153 -6.69 4.21 16.26
CA ASN A 153 -5.55 3.36 16.53
C ASN A 153 -4.34 4.23 16.92
N SER A 154 -4.11 4.35 18.23
CA SER A 154 -3.04 5.17 18.80
C SER A 154 -1.64 4.70 18.38
N LYS A 155 -1.44 3.40 18.21
CA LYS A 155 -0.17 2.81 17.76
C LYS A 155 0.21 3.30 16.36
N TRP A 156 -0.74 3.31 15.43
CA TRP A 156 -0.52 3.71 14.04
C TRP A 156 -0.89 5.17 13.76
N LYS A 157 -1.45 5.87 14.76
CA LYS A 157 -1.99 7.24 14.64
C LYS A 157 -2.93 7.36 13.43
N LEU A 158 -3.88 6.45 13.35
CA LEU A 158 -4.92 6.39 12.35
C LEU A 158 -6.29 6.61 13.00
N LEU A 159 -7.16 7.31 12.28
CA LEU A 159 -8.59 7.35 12.55
C LEU A 159 -9.24 6.26 11.71
N ILE A 160 -9.82 5.26 12.38
CA ILE A 160 -10.47 4.13 11.71
C ILE A 160 -11.88 4.57 11.34
N ASN A 161 -12.06 5.01 10.11
CA ASN A 161 -13.29 5.61 9.59
C ASN A 161 -14.06 4.71 8.63
N GLU A 162 -13.61 3.48 8.42
CA GLU A 162 -14.37 2.45 7.72
C GLU A 162 -14.01 1.06 8.26
N PRO A 163 -14.93 0.08 8.16
CA PRO A 163 -14.62 -1.31 8.50
C PRO A 163 -13.57 -1.88 7.54
N VAL A 164 -12.75 -2.78 8.05
CA VAL A 164 -11.76 -3.52 7.24
C VAL A 164 -12.23 -4.96 7.18
N GLU A 165 -12.66 -5.37 6.00
CA GLU A 165 -13.11 -6.73 5.72
C GLU A 165 -11.99 -7.51 5.01
N VAL A 166 -11.84 -8.76 5.37
CA VAL A 166 -10.84 -9.68 4.79
C VAL A 166 -11.50 -11.04 4.65
N ASP A 167 -11.37 -11.65 3.49
CA ASP A 167 -11.90 -12.99 3.26
C ASP A 167 -11.24 -14.03 4.22
N ALA A 168 -12.03 -15.01 4.60
CA ALA A 168 -11.63 -16.02 5.58
C ALA A 168 -10.46 -16.90 5.09
#